data_58b5204c426c2758cba42db94aac5650
#
_entry.id   58b5204c426c2758cba42db94aac5650
#
_cell.length_a   1.000
_cell.length_b   1.000
_cell.length_c   1.000
_cell.angle_alpha   90.00
_cell.angle_beta   90.00
_cell.angle_gamma   90.00
#
_symmetry.space_group_name_H-M   'P 1'
#
loop_
_entity.id
_entity.type
_entity.pdbx_description
1 polymer ?
#
loop_
_entity_poly.entity_id
_entity_poly.type
_entity_poly.pdbx_seq_one_letter_code
_entity_poly.pdbx_strand_id
1 'polypeptide(L)'
;MRGVVWNGKIDVTEDLEARAPGTNEVRVRIAAAGVCHSDVSVIDGTIPFPTPLVMGHEGAGVVEEVGSSVTKVKPGDHVVLVTLGHCGQCDACESGFPTHCRDTFGKTSQPFTYKGEPAFMFANTSVFAEHTVVKESQAVVIDPAVPLAAASLIGCGVLTGAGAVWNRAKVGRGDTVAVFGVGGIGLNAVQAAWIAGAVRIVAVDANAAKESLARDFGATDFVDARATDAVAAIKEILPDGVDHSFECVGHPAVLRQAIDILGWGGNCVIIGVPPPATEASFRVAALTHIDRGILGSRYGSARPHVDVPIVIDLYRQGRFKLDELVTRTYPLDEVETVFSDMAEGKVARGVLIP
;
A
#
# COMPACT_ATOMS: atom_id res chain seq x y z
N MET A 1 2.22 4.78 27.00
CA MET A 1 2.26 5.55 25.75
C MET A 1 0.88 5.55 25.09
N ARG A 2 0.60 6.58 24.28
CA ARG A 2 -0.65 6.64 23.53
C ARG A 2 -0.65 5.67 22.34
N GLY A 3 -1.83 5.13 22.04
CA GLY A 3 -2.02 4.29 20.86
C GLY A 3 -3.49 3.94 20.63
N VAL A 4 -3.77 3.40 19.44
CA VAL A 4 -5.10 2.96 19.02
C VAL A 4 -5.16 1.44 19.03
N VAL A 5 -6.07 0.91 19.82
CA VAL A 5 -6.29 -0.53 19.98
C VAL A 5 -7.68 -0.90 19.48
N TRP A 6 -7.75 -1.91 18.62
CA TRP A 6 -8.98 -2.57 18.23
C TRP A 6 -9.23 -3.79 19.12
N ASN A 7 -10.33 -3.78 19.83
CA ASN A 7 -10.78 -4.91 20.65
C ASN A 7 -12.32 -5.03 20.62
N GLY A 8 -12.88 -5.20 19.40
CA GLY A 8 -14.31 -5.13 19.15
C GLY A 8 -14.88 -3.70 19.13
N LYS A 9 -14.08 -2.73 19.55
CA LYS A 9 -14.28 -1.27 19.41
C LYS A 9 -12.93 -0.59 19.33
N ILE A 10 -12.88 0.61 18.78
CA ILE A 10 -11.71 1.47 18.81
C ILE A 10 -11.53 2.01 20.23
N ASP A 11 -10.32 1.86 20.77
CA ASP A 11 -9.91 2.44 22.05
C ASP A 11 -8.62 3.24 21.84
N VAL A 12 -8.73 4.57 21.95
CA VAL A 12 -7.56 5.45 22.00
C VAL A 12 -7.13 5.52 23.46
N THR A 13 -5.98 4.95 23.77
CA THR A 13 -5.58 4.67 25.15
C THR A 13 -4.16 5.19 25.45
N GLU A 14 -3.91 5.47 26.73
CA GLU A 14 -2.57 5.68 27.29
C GLU A 14 -2.02 4.42 27.96
N ASP A 15 -2.86 3.40 28.17
CA ASP A 15 -2.52 2.12 28.82
C ASP A 15 -1.93 1.12 27.81
N LEU A 16 -0.99 1.58 27.01
CA LEU A 16 -0.26 0.78 26.03
C LEU A 16 1.23 0.86 26.33
N GLU A 17 1.92 -0.28 26.26
CA GLU A 17 3.37 -0.37 26.41
C GLU A 17 3.96 -1.17 25.27
N ALA A 18 5.09 -0.74 24.73
CA ALA A 18 5.90 -1.50 23.79
C ALA A 18 7.15 -2.04 24.54
N ARG A 19 7.43 -3.35 24.40
CA ARG A 19 8.62 -3.95 24.99
C ARG A 19 9.91 -3.38 24.37
N ALA A 20 11.05 -3.62 25.03
CA ALA A 20 12.35 -3.38 24.43
C ALA A 20 12.54 -4.25 23.15
N PRO A 21 13.32 -3.77 22.16
CA PRO A 21 13.60 -4.53 20.95
C PRO A 21 14.40 -5.80 21.24
N GLY A 22 14.03 -6.90 20.60
CA GLY A 22 14.83 -8.13 20.60
C GLY A 22 16.10 -8.00 19.74
N THR A 23 16.90 -9.06 19.69
CA THR A 23 18.23 -9.08 19.07
C THR A 23 18.30 -8.48 17.66
N ASN A 24 17.29 -8.75 16.80
CA ASN A 24 17.21 -8.28 15.41
C ASN A 24 16.08 -7.27 15.20
N GLU A 25 15.64 -6.59 16.24
CA GLU A 25 14.52 -5.65 16.19
C GLU A 25 14.98 -4.23 16.49
N VAL A 26 14.17 -3.30 16.12
CA VAL A 26 14.37 -1.87 16.37
C VAL A 26 13.10 -1.27 16.97
N ARG A 27 13.28 -0.34 17.92
CA ARG A 27 12.20 0.49 18.44
C ARG A 27 12.21 1.82 17.69
N VAL A 28 11.06 2.18 17.18
CA VAL A 28 10.88 3.40 16.39
C VAL A 28 9.84 4.28 17.05
N ARG A 29 10.20 5.54 17.31
CA ARG A 29 9.24 6.58 17.66
C ARG A 29 8.54 7.03 16.37
N ILE A 30 7.24 6.84 16.33
CA ILE A 30 6.42 7.19 15.16
C ILE A 30 6.23 8.70 15.12
N ALA A 31 6.46 9.29 13.97
CA ALA A 31 6.22 10.70 13.71
C ALA A 31 4.99 10.94 12.85
N ALA A 32 4.66 9.96 12.00
CA ALA A 32 3.46 10.01 11.15
C ALA A 32 3.02 8.61 10.77
N ALA A 33 1.71 8.40 10.67
CA ALA A 33 1.10 7.13 10.32
C ALA A 33 -0.04 7.33 9.29
N GLY A 34 0.16 6.81 8.08
CA GLY A 34 -0.86 6.83 7.03
C GLY A 34 -2.04 5.93 7.35
N VAL A 35 -3.24 6.38 7.00
CA VAL A 35 -4.46 5.60 7.14
C VAL A 35 -4.82 4.94 5.83
N CYS A 36 -5.06 3.63 5.87
CA CYS A 36 -5.33 2.80 4.71
C CYS A 36 -6.68 2.09 4.84
N HIS A 37 -7.26 1.70 3.71
CA HIS A 37 -8.50 0.93 3.70
C HIS A 37 -8.37 -0.42 4.43
N SER A 38 -7.15 -0.98 4.48
CA SER A 38 -6.89 -2.22 5.22
C SER A 38 -7.09 -2.08 6.73
N ASP A 39 -6.94 -0.86 7.30
CA ASP A 39 -7.24 -0.61 8.72
C ASP A 39 -8.75 -0.73 8.96
N VAL A 40 -9.56 -0.19 8.03
CA VAL A 40 -11.04 -0.33 8.06
C VAL A 40 -11.44 -1.79 7.86
N SER A 41 -10.77 -2.51 6.93
CA SER A 41 -11.05 -3.91 6.65
C SER A 41 -10.80 -4.86 7.83
N VAL A 42 -9.99 -4.46 8.79
CA VAL A 42 -9.84 -5.19 10.06
C VAL A 42 -11.04 -4.93 10.97
N ILE A 43 -11.51 -3.69 11.02
CA ILE A 43 -12.62 -3.27 11.86
C ILE A 43 -13.95 -3.90 11.42
N ASP A 44 -14.17 -3.97 10.10
CA ASP A 44 -15.38 -4.58 9.50
C ASP A 44 -15.32 -6.11 9.39
N GLY A 45 -14.15 -6.72 9.71
CA GLY A 45 -13.94 -8.16 9.69
C GLY A 45 -13.62 -8.74 8.31
N THR A 46 -13.46 -7.94 7.28
CA THR A 46 -13.00 -8.39 5.94
C THR A 46 -11.61 -9.02 6.02
N ILE A 47 -10.73 -8.45 6.86
CA ILE A 47 -9.43 -9.02 7.19
C ILE A 47 -9.46 -9.48 8.65
N PRO A 48 -9.60 -10.79 8.93
CA PRO A 48 -9.66 -11.27 10.31
C PRO A 48 -8.28 -11.17 10.99
N PHE A 49 -8.27 -10.59 12.20
CA PHE A 49 -7.09 -10.51 13.06
C PHE A 49 -7.46 -10.86 14.51
N PRO A 50 -6.54 -11.47 15.27
CA PRO A 50 -6.74 -11.68 16.69
C PRO A 50 -6.72 -10.34 17.46
N THR A 51 -7.48 -10.26 18.55
CA THR A 51 -7.57 -9.07 19.42
C THR A 51 -7.10 -9.39 20.84
N PRO A 52 -6.69 -8.38 21.65
CA PRO A 52 -6.57 -6.97 21.30
C PRO A 52 -5.47 -6.70 20.28
N LEU A 53 -5.68 -5.76 19.35
CA LEU A 53 -4.82 -5.47 18.20
C LEU A 53 -4.44 -3.99 18.17
N VAL A 54 -3.14 -3.68 18.20
CA VAL A 54 -2.66 -2.32 17.97
C VAL A 54 -2.70 -2.03 16.48
N MET A 55 -3.38 -0.94 16.10
CA MET A 55 -3.72 -0.60 14.71
C MET A 55 -2.59 0.09 13.96
N GLY A 56 -2.82 0.29 12.65
CA GLY A 56 -1.96 1.05 11.74
C GLY A 56 -0.82 0.24 11.13
N HIS A 57 -0.49 0.54 9.86
CA HIS A 57 0.55 -0.22 9.16
C HIS A 57 1.38 0.59 8.16
N GLU A 58 1.12 1.87 8.00
CA GLU A 58 1.88 2.79 7.16
C GLU A 58 2.55 3.84 8.04
N GLY A 59 3.82 3.71 8.32
CA GLY A 59 4.49 4.58 9.27
C GLY A 59 5.85 5.08 8.83
N ALA A 60 6.20 6.27 9.34
CA ALA A 60 7.55 6.79 9.33
C ALA A 60 7.89 7.39 10.69
N GLY A 61 9.15 7.33 11.06
CA GLY A 61 9.58 7.79 12.37
C GLY A 61 11.09 7.81 12.52
N VAL A 62 11.53 7.89 13.77
CA VAL A 62 12.95 7.96 14.13
C VAL A 62 13.30 6.75 15.00
N VAL A 63 14.37 6.06 14.64
CA VAL A 63 14.90 4.94 15.43
C VAL A 63 15.39 5.45 16.78
N GLU A 64 14.94 4.85 17.88
CA GLU A 64 15.38 5.19 19.24
C GLU A 64 16.29 4.13 19.84
N GLU A 65 15.98 2.85 19.62
CA GLU A 65 16.71 1.74 20.22
C GLU A 65 16.85 0.61 19.21
N VAL A 66 17.99 -0.08 19.27
CA VAL A 66 18.30 -1.20 18.37
C VAL A 66 18.76 -2.43 19.15
N GLY A 67 18.37 -3.61 18.69
CA GLY A 67 18.85 -4.87 19.24
C GLY A 67 20.32 -5.15 18.91
N SER A 68 20.92 -6.06 19.65
CA SER A 68 22.37 -6.31 19.64
C SER A 68 22.95 -6.81 18.30
N SER A 69 22.12 -7.36 17.40
CA SER A 69 22.53 -7.83 16.07
C SER A 69 22.08 -6.93 14.92
N VAL A 70 21.46 -5.78 15.23
CA VAL A 70 21.05 -4.79 14.22
C VAL A 70 22.29 -4.10 13.66
N THR A 71 22.36 -4.00 12.33
CA THR A 71 23.53 -3.46 11.63
C THR A 71 23.20 -2.42 10.56
N LYS A 72 21.94 -2.39 10.08
CA LYS A 72 21.51 -1.54 8.94
C LYS A 72 20.97 -0.18 9.36
N VAL A 73 20.58 -0.04 10.62
CA VAL A 73 20.02 1.19 11.17
C VAL A 73 20.63 1.47 12.55
N LYS A 74 20.60 2.72 12.98
CA LYS A 74 21.09 3.17 14.29
C LYS A 74 20.13 4.20 14.89
N PRO A 75 20.19 4.45 16.22
CA PRO A 75 19.44 5.52 16.85
C PRO A 75 19.68 6.87 16.16
N GLY A 76 18.59 7.61 15.94
CA GLY A 76 18.56 8.89 15.21
C GLY A 76 18.29 8.77 13.71
N ASP A 77 18.35 7.58 13.13
CA ASP A 77 18.00 7.41 11.71
C ASP A 77 16.49 7.63 11.48
N HIS A 78 16.16 8.39 10.44
CA HIS A 78 14.79 8.48 9.92
C HIS A 78 14.49 7.26 9.09
N VAL A 79 13.33 6.64 9.32
CA VAL A 79 12.95 5.40 8.64
C VAL A 79 11.51 5.42 8.15
N VAL A 80 11.29 4.76 7.00
CA VAL A 80 9.99 4.28 6.57
C VAL A 80 9.82 2.85 7.09
N LEU A 81 8.65 2.56 7.65
CA LEU A 81 8.29 1.22 8.09
C LEU A 81 7.51 0.48 7.01
N VAL A 82 7.92 -0.75 6.74
CA VAL A 82 7.29 -1.59 5.73
C VAL A 82 6.67 -2.84 6.35
N THR A 83 5.51 -3.25 5.86
CA THR A 83 4.79 -4.42 6.41
C THR A 83 5.49 -5.76 6.14
N LEU A 84 6.50 -5.76 5.26
CA LEU A 84 7.19 -6.94 4.80
C LEU A 84 8.38 -7.30 5.70
N GLY A 85 8.12 -7.99 6.80
CA GLY A 85 9.15 -8.48 7.73
C GLY A 85 9.84 -9.76 7.23
N HIS A 86 10.48 -9.70 6.05
CA HIS A 86 11.14 -10.86 5.45
C HIS A 86 12.38 -11.33 6.22
N CYS A 87 12.70 -12.63 6.13
CA CYS A 87 13.80 -13.22 6.91
C CYS A 87 15.20 -12.92 6.34
N GLY A 88 15.32 -12.55 5.07
CA GLY A 88 16.58 -12.23 4.40
C GLY A 88 17.45 -13.42 3.99
N GLN A 89 17.10 -14.66 4.36
CA GLN A 89 17.98 -15.83 4.22
C GLN A 89 17.32 -17.06 3.58
N CYS A 90 16.04 -17.02 3.20
CA CYS A 90 15.40 -18.11 2.46
C CYS A 90 15.60 -17.93 0.95
N ASP A 91 15.41 -19.00 0.19
CA ASP A 91 15.59 -19.03 -1.27
C ASP A 91 14.88 -17.87 -1.98
N ALA A 92 13.66 -17.52 -1.53
CA ALA A 92 12.92 -16.39 -2.10
C ALA A 92 13.62 -15.05 -1.83
N CYS A 93 14.13 -14.83 -0.62
CA CYS A 93 14.85 -13.62 -0.25
C CYS A 93 16.17 -13.49 -1.01
N GLU A 94 16.96 -14.57 -1.06
CA GLU A 94 18.24 -14.61 -1.76
C GLU A 94 18.08 -14.43 -3.27
N SER A 95 16.95 -14.93 -3.83
CA SER A 95 16.58 -14.72 -5.23
C SER A 95 16.01 -13.34 -5.55
N GLY A 96 15.92 -12.42 -4.56
CA GLY A 96 15.43 -11.06 -4.75
C GLY A 96 13.90 -10.92 -4.75
N PHE A 97 13.18 -11.91 -4.23
CA PHE A 97 11.72 -11.92 -4.11
C PHE A 97 11.24 -11.93 -2.65
N PRO A 98 11.51 -10.89 -1.86
CA PRO A 98 11.16 -10.88 -0.42
C PRO A 98 9.65 -10.99 -0.17
N THR A 99 8.80 -10.60 -1.11
CA THR A 99 7.34 -10.78 -1.03
C THR A 99 6.90 -12.25 -1.07
N HIS A 100 7.76 -13.16 -1.54
CA HIS A 100 7.53 -14.60 -1.54
C HIS A 100 8.07 -15.27 -0.26
N CYS A 101 8.70 -14.54 0.64
CA CYS A 101 9.20 -15.06 1.90
C CYS A 101 8.05 -15.59 2.76
N ARG A 102 8.09 -16.89 3.09
CA ARG A 102 7.04 -17.55 3.88
C ARG A 102 7.02 -17.11 5.34
N ASP A 103 8.11 -16.47 5.81
CA ASP A 103 8.21 -15.95 7.17
C ASP A 103 7.41 -14.65 7.39
N THR A 104 6.85 -14.07 6.32
CA THR A 104 6.11 -12.82 6.36
C THR A 104 4.59 -12.97 6.41
N PHE A 105 4.05 -14.17 6.24
CA PHE A 105 2.61 -14.39 6.13
C PHE A 105 2.09 -15.30 7.23
N GLY A 106 0.94 -14.91 7.80
CA GLY A 106 0.26 -15.71 8.85
C GLY A 106 0.96 -15.72 10.21
N LYS A 107 2.03 -14.92 10.40
CA LYS A 107 2.71 -14.76 11.68
C LYS A 107 2.35 -13.42 12.27
N THR A 108 1.80 -13.44 13.48
CA THR A 108 1.51 -12.26 14.29
C THR A 108 2.46 -12.25 15.48
N SER A 109 2.98 -11.08 15.84
CA SER A 109 3.76 -10.87 17.06
C SER A 109 2.97 -10.06 18.08
N GLN A 110 3.39 -10.12 19.34
CA GLN A 110 2.76 -9.40 20.45
C GLN A 110 3.85 -8.56 21.19
N PRO A 111 4.38 -7.52 20.54
CA PRO A 111 5.37 -6.66 21.18
C PRO A 111 4.75 -5.64 22.14
N PHE A 112 3.44 -5.62 22.26
CA PHE A 112 2.70 -4.67 23.08
C PHE A 112 2.02 -5.33 24.27
N THR A 113 1.84 -4.55 25.33
CA THR A 113 0.97 -4.84 26.45
C THR A 113 -0.11 -3.76 26.51
N TYR A 114 -1.37 -4.17 26.48
CA TYR A 114 -2.55 -3.31 26.59
C TYR A 114 -3.32 -3.65 27.86
N LYS A 115 -3.45 -2.69 28.77
CA LYS A 115 -4.11 -2.88 30.09
C LYS A 115 -3.60 -4.12 30.84
N GLY A 116 -2.29 -4.37 30.76
CA GLY A 116 -1.65 -5.51 31.43
C GLY A 116 -1.67 -6.83 30.66
N GLU A 117 -2.35 -6.92 29.53
CA GLU A 117 -2.47 -8.14 28.73
C GLU A 117 -1.70 -8.02 27.38
N PRO A 118 -1.15 -9.11 26.83
CA PRO A 118 -0.48 -9.09 25.54
C PRO A 118 -1.39 -8.63 24.41
N ALA A 119 -0.93 -7.70 23.57
CA ALA A 119 -1.65 -7.22 22.40
C ALA A 119 -0.91 -7.54 21.10
N PHE A 120 -1.70 -7.92 20.08
CA PHE A 120 -1.20 -8.28 18.76
C PHE A 120 -0.80 -7.04 17.95
N MET A 121 0.06 -7.28 16.97
CA MET A 121 0.57 -6.28 16.05
C MET A 121 -0.12 -6.40 14.69
N PHE A 122 -0.74 -5.30 14.21
CA PHE A 122 -1.31 -5.26 12.87
C PHE A 122 -0.22 -5.18 11.80
N ALA A 123 -0.33 -6.03 10.79
CA ALA A 123 0.53 -6.06 9.60
C ALA A 123 2.05 -5.97 9.91
N ASN A 124 2.46 -6.48 11.08
CA ASN A 124 3.83 -6.48 11.59
C ASN A 124 4.44 -5.09 11.83
N THR A 125 3.65 -4.03 11.94
CA THR A 125 4.15 -2.67 12.16
C THR A 125 3.46 -1.91 13.28
N SER A 126 2.12 -1.91 13.36
CA SER A 126 1.33 -1.23 14.41
C SER A 126 1.77 0.19 14.70
N VAL A 127 1.48 1.09 13.76
CA VAL A 127 2.01 2.47 13.80
C VAL A 127 1.01 3.52 14.30
N PHE A 128 -0.22 3.15 14.65
CA PHE A 128 -1.14 4.08 15.34
C PHE A 128 -0.83 4.10 16.84
N ALA A 129 0.43 4.35 17.15
CA ALA A 129 0.96 4.45 18.51
C ALA A 129 2.23 5.32 18.48
N GLU A 130 2.58 5.89 19.63
CA GLU A 130 3.80 6.72 19.74
C GLU A 130 5.08 5.95 19.42
N HIS A 131 5.11 4.63 19.71
CA HIS A 131 6.27 3.76 19.43
C HIS A 131 5.82 2.42 18.91
N THR A 132 6.69 1.80 18.10
CA THR A 132 6.53 0.41 17.69
C THR A 132 7.87 -0.34 17.75
N VAL A 133 7.81 -1.68 17.76
CA VAL A 133 8.98 -2.55 17.68
C VAL A 133 8.83 -3.45 16.47
N VAL A 134 9.76 -3.33 15.54
CA VAL A 134 9.73 -4.05 14.24
C VAL A 134 11.06 -4.76 14.00
N LYS A 135 11.09 -5.72 13.06
CA LYS A 135 12.37 -6.31 12.60
C LYS A 135 13.21 -5.26 11.87
N GLU A 136 14.53 -5.35 11.95
CA GLU A 136 15.44 -4.50 11.19
C GLU A 136 15.09 -4.45 9.69
N SER A 137 14.68 -5.59 9.11
CA SER A 137 14.28 -5.69 7.68
C SER A 137 13.05 -4.84 7.31
N GLN A 138 12.32 -4.35 8.29
CA GLN A 138 11.14 -3.51 8.09
C GLN A 138 11.43 -2.01 8.21
N ALA A 139 12.59 -1.63 8.73
CA ALA A 139 13.01 -0.25 8.88
C ALA A 139 13.95 0.14 7.73
N VAL A 140 13.47 0.96 6.81
CA VAL A 140 14.26 1.44 5.67
C VAL A 140 14.69 2.88 5.91
N VAL A 141 16.00 3.10 6.01
CA VAL A 141 16.57 4.44 6.24
C VAL A 141 16.26 5.37 5.07
N ILE A 142 15.86 6.59 5.39
CA ILE A 142 15.61 7.67 4.43
C ILE A 142 16.39 8.93 4.81
N ASP A 143 16.55 9.84 3.85
CA ASP A 143 17.13 11.15 4.08
C ASP A 143 16.29 11.94 5.10
N PRO A 144 16.88 12.48 6.18
CA PRO A 144 16.16 13.27 7.19
C PRO A 144 15.46 14.52 6.65
N ALA A 145 15.83 15.00 5.45
CA ALA A 145 15.18 16.13 4.80
C ALA A 145 13.78 15.77 4.21
N VAL A 146 13.45 14.48 4.11
CA VAL A 146 12.14 14.04 3.61
C VAL A 146 11.08 14.18 4.71
N PRO A 147 9.95 14.87 4.46
CA PRO A 147 8.87 15.02 5.43
C PRO A 147 8.30 13.66 5.84
N LEU A 148 8.29 13.37 7.15
CA LEU A 148 7.86 12.05 7.65
C LEU A 148 6.37 11.76 7.40
N ALA A 149 5.52 12.80 7.29
CA ALA A 149 4.12 12.63 6.90
C ALA A 149 3.98 12.05 5.49
N ALA A 150 4.71 12.59 4.50
CA ALA A 150 4.75 12.07 3.15
C ALA A 150 5.41 10.69 3.07
N ALA A 151 6.52 10.51 3.80
CA ALA A 151 7.26 9.27 3.87
C ALA A 151 6.44 8.11 4.46
N SER A 152 5.52 8.38 5.40
CA SER A 152 4.70 7.35 6.04
C SER A 152 3.88 6.53 5.05
N LEU A 153 3.45 7.14 3.95
CA LEU A 153 2.63 6.49 2.91
C LEU A 153 3.42 5.51 2.04
N ILE A 154 4.77 5.60 2.05
CA ILE A 154 5.61 4.77 1.19
C ILE A 154 5.49 3.30 1.57
N GLY A 155 5.45 3.01 2.88
CA GLY A 155 5.54 1.67 3.43
C GLY A 155 4.41 0.70 3.06
N CYS A 156 3.33 1.15 2.42
CA CYS A 156 2.25 0.29 1.93
C CYS A 156 1.71 0.77 0.59
N GLY A 157 0.88 1.83 0.58
CA GLY A 157 0.14 2.24 -0.61
C GLY A 157 1.02 2.61 -1.80
N VAL A 158 2.12 3.33 -1.56
CA VAL A 158 3.07 3.73 -2.60
C VAL A 158 3.80 2.52 -3.17
N LEU A 159 4.44 1.69 -2.32
CA LEU A 159 5.15 0.50 -2.80
C LEU A 159 4.23 -0.51 -3.46
N THR A 160 2.99 -0.63 -2.98
CA THR A 160 2.00 -1.54 -3.59
C THR A 160 1.62 -1.09 -5.00
N GLY A 161 1.28 0.18 -5.19
CA GLY A 161 0.91 0.72 -6.50
C GLY A 161 2.08 0.79 -7.47
N ALA A 162 3.17 1.43 -7.07
CA ALA A 162 4.35 1.60 -7.91
C ALA A 162 5.03 0.25 -8.23
N GLY A 163 5.17 -0.61 -7.23
CA GLY A 163 5.77 -1.93 -7.41
C GLY A 163 4.94 -2.85 -8.31
N ALA A 164 3.60 -2.75 -8.29
CA ALA A 164 2.76 -3.49 -9.22
C ALA A 164 3.07 -3.14 -10.68
N VAL A 165 3.36 -1.86 -10.94
CA VAL A 165 3.74 -1.35 -12.26
C VAL A 165 5.16 -1.75 -12.62
N TRP A 166 6.13 -1.45 -11.75
CA TRP A 166 7.56 -1.61 -12.07
C TRP A 166 8.07 -3.05 -11.92
N ASN A 167 7.67 -3.72 -10.84
CA ASN A 167 8.21 -5.03 -10.49
C ASN A 167 7.34 -6.17 -11.02
N ARG A 168 5.99 -6.02 -10.97
CA ARG A 168 5.07 -7.11 -11.33
C ARG A 168 4.69 -7.10 -12.81
N ALA A 169 4.13 -6.00 -13.31
CA ALA A 169 3.75 -5.84 -14.72
C ALA A 169 4.95 -5.56 -15.61
N LYS A 170 5.96 -4.86 -15.07
CA LYS A 170 7.14 -4.39 -15.79
C LYS A 170 6.77 -3.45 -16.93
N VAL A 171 5.86 -2.52 -16.66
CA VAL A 171 5.44 -1.50 -17.60
C VAL A 171 6.67 -0.77 -18.16
N GLY A 172 6.71 -0.60 -19.44
CA GLY A 172 7.79 0.03 -20.17
C GLY A 172 7.37 1.22 -21.01
N ARG A 173 8.35 1.77 -21.71
CA ARG A 173 8.12 2.89 -22.61
C ARG A 173 7.29 2.45 -23.81
N GLY A 174 6.20 3.17 -24.04
CA GLY A 174 5.28 2.92 -25.15
C GLY A 174 4.04 2.12 -24.78
N ASP A 175 4.02 1.51 -23.59
CA ASP A 175 2.87 0.70 -23.15
C ASP A 175 1.63 1.55 -22.89
N THR A 176 0.48 0.91 -23.00
CA THR A 176 -0.83 1.44 -22.66
C THR A 176 -1.35 0.79 -21.37
N VAL A 177 -1.91 1.61 -20.48
CA VAL A 177 -2.27 1.20 -19.12
C VAL A 177 -3.69 1.62 -18.78
N ALA A 178 -4.44 0.76 -18.09
CA ALA A 178 -5.68 1.13 -17.43
C ALA A 178 -5.62 0.80 -15.93
N VAL A 179 -6.03 1.75 -15.08
CA VAL A 179 -6.04 1.60 -13.62
C VAL A 179 -7.46 1.73 -13.12
N PHE A 180 -8.02 0.65 -12.57
CA PHE A 180 -9.35 0.60 -11.99
C PHE A 180 -9.29 0.88 -10.49
N GLY A 181 -9.94 1.98 -10.08
CA GLY A 181 -9.90 2.50 -8.72
C GLY A 181 -8.69 3.40 -8.48
N VAL A 182 -8.86 4.73 -8.60
CA VAL A 182 -7.82 5.72 -8.32
C VAL A 182 -7.92 6.25 -6.88
N GLY A 183 -7.84 5.33 -5.93
CA GLY A 183 -7.53 5.62 -4.52
C GLY A 183 -6.03 5.68 -4.28
N GLY A 184 -5.60 5.58 -3.02
CA GLY A 184 -4.19 5.68 -2.65
C GLY A 184 -3.25 4.72 -3.40
N ILE A 185 -3.68 3.48 -3.68
CA ILE A 185 -2.88 2.51 -4.46
C ILE A 185 -2.91 2.87 -5.95
N GLY A 186 -4.12 3.11 -6.49
CA GLY A 186 -4.27 3.37 -7.93
C GLY A 186 -3.59 4.66 -8.40
N LEU A 187 -3.61 5.73 -7.61
CA LEU A 187 -2.86 6.96 -7.93
C LEU A 187 -1.36 6.69 -8.02
N ASN A 188 -0.82 5.83 -7.15
CA ASN A 188 0.58 5.42 -7.22
C ASN A 188 0.88 4.52 -8.41
N ALA A 189 -0.08 3.68 -8.85
CA ALA A 189 0.05 2.93 -10.10
C ALA A 189 0.02 3.86 -11.32
N VAL A 190 -0.85 4.89 -11.33
CA VAL A 190 -0.91 5.91 -12.40
C VAL A 190 0.43 6.64 -12.54
N GLN A 191 0.95 7.23 -11.46
CA GLN A 191 2.22 7.97 -11.55
C GLN A 191 3.42 7.07 -11.85
N ALA A 192 3.42 5.83 -11.36
CA ALA A 192 4.46 4.87 -11.68
C ALA A 192 4.46 4.46 -13.17
N ALA A 193 3.27 4.31 -13.77
CA ALA A 193 3.13 4.05 -15.20
C ALA A 193 3.61 5.24 -16.04
N TRP A 194 3.26 6.47 -15.62
CA TRP A 194 3.77 7.69 -16.27
C TRP A 194 5.29 7.78 -16.20
N ILE A 195 5.89 7.52 -15.03
CA ILE A 195 7.35 7.52 -14.83
C ILE A 195 8.02 6.42 -15.66
N ALA A 196 7.39 5.26 -15.81
CA ALA A 196 7.89 4.15 -16.64
C ALA A 196 7.85 4.46 -18.15
N GLY A 197 7.11 5.49 -18.56
CA GLY A 197 7.01 5.93 -19.95
C GLY A 197 5.82 5.33 -20.72
N ALA A 198 4.77 4.90 -20.03
CA ALA A 198 3.50 4.56 -20.66
C ALA A 198 2.96 5.76 -21.45
N VAL A 199 2.44 5.51 -22.66
CA VAL A 199 1.99 6.57 -23.57
C VAL A 199 0.51 6.91 -23.42
N ARG A 200 -0.29 5.96 -22.91
CA ARG A 200 -1.69 6.16 -22.54
C ARG A 200 -1.96 5.53 -21.20
N ILE A 201 -2.55 6.30 -20.31
CA ILE A 201 -2.89 5.87 -18.95
C ILE A 201 -4.34 6.26 -18.69
N VAL A 202 -5.23 5.27 -18.74
CA VAL A 202 -6.66 5.45 -18.51
C VAL A 202 -6.97 5.19 -17.04
N ALA A 203 -7.33 6.22 -16.31
CA ALA A 203 -7.82 6.12 -14.93
C ALA A 203 -9.32 5.84 -14.93
N VAL A 204 -9.78 4.86 -14.15
CA VAL A 204 -11.19 4.48 -14.03
C VAL A 204 -11.61 4.55 -12.57
N ASP A 205 -12.62 5.35 -12.26
CA ASP A 205 -13.19 5.42 -10.90
C ASP A 205 -14.69 5.68 -10.96
N ALA A 206 -15.40 5.28 -9.90
CA ALA A 206 -16.83 5.56 -9.72
C ALA A 206 -17.10 6.98 -9.15
N ASN A 207 -16.07 7.72 -8.80
CA ASN A 207 -16.15 9.09 -8.29
C ASN A 207 -15.48 10.06 -9.26
N ALA A 208 -16.29 10.75 -10.07
CA ALA A 208 -15.82 11.72 -11.06
C ALA A 208 -14.98 12.87 -10.45
N ALA A 209 -15.17 13.19 -9.16
CA ALA A 209 -14.38 14.23 -8.49
C ALA A 209 -12.88 13.90 -8.40
N LYS A 210 -12.50 12.65 -8.63
CA LYS A 210 -11.09 12.22 -8.64
C LYS A 210 -10.38 12.45 -9.98
N GLU A 211 -11.08 12.90 -11.04
CA GLU A 211 -10.49 13.09 -12.35
C GLU A 211 -9.30 14.05 -12.31
N SER A 212 -9.47 15.25 -11.71
CA SER A 212 -8.39 16.23 -11.63
C SER A 212 -7.15 15.64 -10.97
N LEU A 213 -7.32 14.97 -9.83
CA LEU A 213 -6.22 14.35 -9.11
C LEU A 213 -5.55 13.22 -9.91
N ALA A 214 -6.33 12.39 -10.60
CA ALA A 214 -5.78 11.33 -11.45
C ALA A 214 -4.94 11.91 -12.60
N ARG A 215 -5.39 12.98 -13.23
CA ARG A 215 -4.64 13.72 -14.27
C ARG A 215 -3.36 14.35 -13.72
N ASP A 216 -3.43 14.95 -12.54
CA ASP A 216 -2.26 15.51 -11.86
C ASP A 216 -1.19 14.42 -11.57
N PHE A 217 -1.62 13.19 -11.34
CA PHE A 217 -0.73 12.04 -11.15
C PHE A 217 -0.27 11.38 -12.46
N GLY A 218 -0.70 11.88 -13.62
CA GLY A 218 -0.21 11.44 -14.93
C GLY A 218 -1.20 10.63 -15.76
N ALA A 219 -2.48 10.52 -15.37
CA ALA A 219 -3.49 9.92 -16.23
C ALA A 219 -3.72 10.78 -17.48
N THR A 220 -3.69 10.16 -18.64
CA THR A 220 -3.99 10.82 -19.92
C THR A 220 -5.48 10.92 -20.15
N ASP A 221 -6.24 9.96 -19.65
CA ASP A 221 -7.67 9.82 -19.81
C ASP A 221 -8.33 9.42 -18.49
N PHE A 222 -9.61 9.79 -18.34
CA PHE A 222 -10.40 9.41 -17.19
C PHE A 222 -11.76 8.85 -17.64
N VAL A 223 -12.20 7.77 -17.00
CA VAL A 223 -13.50 7.13 -17.25
C VAL A 223 -14.30 7.11 -15.95
N ASP A 224 -15.43 7.80 -15.92
CA ASP A 224 -16.41 7.70 -14.84
C ASP A 224 -17.23 6.41 -15.00
N ALA A 225 -16.92 5.42 -14.17
CA ALA A 225 -17.57 4.10 -14.20
C ALA A 225 -19.04 4.11 -13.71
N ARG A 226 -19.55 5.22 -13.17
CA ARG A 226 -20.97 5.40 -12.88
C ARG A 226 -21.74 5.95 -14.05
N ALA A 227 -21.12 6.80 -14.86
CA ALA A 227 -21.77 7.46 -15.98
C ALA A 227 -21.76 6.62 -17.25
N THR A 228 -20.79 5.70 -17.39
CA THR A 228 -20.62 4.93 -18.63
C THR A 228 -20.13 3.50 -18.35
N ASP A 229 -20.31 2.61 -19.32
CA ASP A 229 -19.68 1.29 -19.33
C ASP A 229 -18.17 1.47 -19.53
N ALA A 230 -17.39 1.11 -18.50
CA ALA A 230 -15.96 1.32 -18.51
C ALA A 230 -15.24 0.55 -19.63
N VAL A 231 -15.71 -0.66 -19.98
CA VAL A 231 -15.11 -1.48 -21.04
C VAL A 231 -15.34 -0.85 -22.40
N ALA A 232 -16.57 -0.38 -22.67
CA ALA A 232 -16.91 0.30 -23.90
C ALA A 232 -16.12 1.60 -24.05
N ALA A 233 -16.09 2.44 -23.02
CA ALA A 233 -15.37 3.72 -23.03
C ALA A 233 -13.87 3.55 -23.25
N ILE A 234 -13.24 2.56 -22.60
CA ILE A 234 -11.82 2.28 -22.80
C ILE A 234 -11.56 1.80 -24.23
N LYS A 235 -12.43 0.98 -24.80
CA LYS A 235 -12.30 0.51 -26.20
C LYS A 235 -12.54 1.60 -27.25
N GLU A 236 -13.26 2.66 -26.93
CA GLU A 236 -13.34 3.85 -27.78
C GLU A 236 -12.00 4.62 -27.77
N ILE A 237 -11.32 4.68 -26.63
CA ILE A 237 -10.00 5.33 -26.48
C ILE A 237 -8.88 4.46 -27.09
N LEU A 238 -8.94 3.16 -26.85
CA LEU A 238 -7.94 2.15 -27.22
C LEU A 238 -8.63 0.93 -27.82
N PRO A 239 -8.96 0.96 -29.12
CA PRO A 239 -9.73 -0.11 -29.79
C PRO A 239 -9.08 -1.50 -29.72
N ASP A 240 -7.73 -1.55 -29.73
CA ASP A 240 -6.96 -2.79 -29.62
C ASP A 240 -6.80 -3.30 -28.18
N GLY A 241 -7.30 -2.55 -27.21
CA GLY A 241 -7.16 -2.83 -25.78
C GLY A 241 -5.88 -2.24 -25.18
N VAL A 242 -5.57 -2.62 -23.92
CA VAL A 242 -4.39 -2.14 -23.19
C VAL A 242 -3.37 -3.25 -22.97
N ASP A 243 -2.09 -2.88 -22.87
CA ASP A 243 -1.01 -3.81 -22.54
C ASP A 243 -1.09 -4.25 -21.07
N HIS A 244 -1.46 -3.33 -20.17
CA HIS A 244 -1.57 -3.62 -18.75
C HIS A 244 -2.83 -3.03 -18.14
N SER A 245 -3.53 -3.83 -17.34
CA SER A 245 -4.60 -3.34 -16.47
C SER A 245 -4.29 -3.62 -15.01
N PHE A 246 -4.64 -2.67 -14.12
CA PHE A 246 -4.43 -2.77 -12.68
C PHE A 246 -5.77 -2.70 -11.96
N GLU A 247 -6.14 -3.78 -11.27
CA GLU A 247 -7.35 -3.85 -10.48
C GLU A 247 -7.00 -3.49 -9.03
N CYS A 248 -7.43 -2.29 -8.57
CA CYS A 248 -7.11 -1.73 -7.26
C CYS A 248 -8.32 -1.63 -6.31
N VAL A 249 -9.48 -2.20 -6.69
CA VAL A 249 -10.74 -2.12 -5.92
C VAL A 249 -10.98 -3.36 -5.07
N GLY A 250 -10.63 -4.55 -5.59
CA GLY A 250 -10.92 -5.84 -4.97
C GLY A 250 -12.35 -6.32 -5.22
N HIS A 251 -12.96 -5.95 -6.37
CA HIS A 251 -14.34 -6.34 -6.70
C HIS A 251 -14.41 -7.24 -7.93
N PRO A 252 -15.11 -8.40 -7.89
CA PRO A 252 -15.13 -9.37 -9.01
C PRO A 252 -15.56 -8.79 -10.35
N ALA A 253 -16.55 -7.90 -10.36
CA ALA A 253 -17.02 -7.27 -11.59
C ALA A 253 -15.97 -6.30 -12.17
N VAL A 254 -15.21 -5.59 -11.32
CA VAL A 254 -14.13 -4.70 -11.75
C VAL A 254 -12.96 -5.51 -12.29
N LEU A 255 -12.60 -6.62 -11.62
CA LEU A 255 -11.61 -7.56 -12.13
C LEU A 255 -11.98 -8.08 -13.51
N ARG A 256 -13.26 -8.42 -13.72
CA ARG A 256 -13.75 -8.87 -15.01
C ARG A 256 -13.59 -7.78 -16.09
N GLN A 257 -13.93 -6.53 -15.78
CA GLN A 257 -13.73 -5.40 -16.69
C GLN A 257 -12.24 -5.21 -17.02
N ALA A 258 -11.36 -5.29 -16.01
CA ALA A 258 -9.92 -5.17 -16.18
C ALA A 258 -9.33 -6.27 -17.10
N ILE A 259 -9.89 -7.47 -17.08
CA ILE A 259 -9.51 -8.56 -18.01
C ILE A 259 -10.07 -8.31 -19.42
N ASP A 260 -11.31 -7.86 -19.54
CA ASP A 260 -12.02 -7.73 -20.83
C ASP A 260 -11.45 -6.61 -21.72
N ILE A 261 -10.73 -5.62 -21.11
CA ILE A 261 -10.10 -4.51 -21.85
C ILE A 261 -8.67 -4.81 -22.33
N LEU A 262 -8.09 -5.93 -21.96
CA LEU A 262 -6.72 -6.28 -22.37
C LEU A 262 -6.60 -6.44 -23.88
N GLY A 263 -5.51 -5.98 -24.45
CA GLY A 263 -5.09 -6.23 -25.82
C GLY A 263 -4.41 -7.60 -25.98
N TRP A 264 -3.77 -7.83 -27.12
CA TRP A 264 -2.95 -9.01 -27.39
C TRP A 264 -1.71 -9.05 -26.49
N GLY A 265 -1.47 -10.18 -25.83
CA GLY A 265 -0.35 -10.34 -24.89
C GLY A 265 -0.49 -9.53 -23.60
N GLY A 266 -1.61 -8.85 -23.40
CA GLY A 266 -1.83 -7.95 -22.25
C GLY A 266 -1.97 -8.68 -20.91
N ASN A 267 -1.61 -8.00 -19.82
CA ASN A 267 -1.63 -8.57 -18.47
C ASN A 267 -2.51 -7.75 -17.51
N CYS A 268 -3.42 -8.43 -16.80
CA CYS A 268 -4.18 -7.88 -15.69
C CYS A 268 -3.46 -8.17 -14.37
N VAL A 269 -3.14 -7.13 -13.61
CA VAL A 269 -2.54 -7.24 -12.27
C VAL A 269 -3.59 -6.99 -11.21
N ILE A 270 -3.85 -8.00 -10.36
CA ILE A 270 -4.78 -7.92 -9.23
C ILE A 270 -4.04 -7.41 -8.01
N ILE A 271 -4.48 -6.28 -7.47
CA ILE A 271 -3.90 -5.60 -6.31
C ILE A 271 -4.94 -5.44 -5.19
N GLY A 272 -6.19 -5.17 -5.56
CA GLY A 272 -7.29 -5.02 -4.63
C GLY A 272 -7.46 -6.29 -3.77
N VAL A 273 -7.81 -6.10 -2.50
CA VAL A 273 -7.97 -7.20 -1.53
C VAL A 273 -9.45 -7.43 -1.27
N PRO A 274 -10.07 -8.44 -1.90
CA PRO A 274 -11.44 -8.83 -1.64
C PRO A 274 -11.55 -9.68 -0.38
N PRO A 275 -12.78 -9.91 0.16
CA PRO A 275 -13.02 -10.94 1.17
C PRO A 275 -12.45 -12.30 0.73
N PRO A 276 -11.92 -13.14 1.67
CA PRO A 276 -11.18 -14.37 1.32
C PRO A 276 -11.95 -15.40 0.47
N ALA A 277 -13.27 -15.44 0.58
CA ALA A 277 -14.14 -16.37 -0.17
C ALA A 277 -14.61 -15.80 -1.53
N THR A 278 -14.11 -14.63 -1.93
CA THR A 278 -14.55 -13.99 -3.18
C THR A 278 -14.07 -14.78 -4.39
N GLU A 279 -14.99 -15.09 -5.29
CA GLU A 279 -14.72 -15.73 -6.58
C GLU A 279 -15.01 -14.77 -7.73
N ALA A 280 -14.25 -14.92 -8.81
CA ALA A 280 -14.47 -14.20 -10.07
C ALA A 280 -14.48 -15.18 -11.24
N SER A 281 -15.35 -14.92 -12.24
CA SER A 281 -15.44 -15.73 -13.44
C SER A 281 -15.03 -14.94 -14.68
N PHE A 282 -14.36 -15.60 -15.61
CA PHE A 282 -13.94 -15.04 -16.90
C PHE A 282 -13.97 -16.10 -18.00
N ARG A 283 -13.99 -15.64 -19.26
CA ARG A 283 -13.97 -16.54 -20.42
C ARG A 283 -12.55 -17.05 -20.65
N VAL A 284 -12.31 -18.34 -20.46
CA VAL A 284 -10.98 -18.96 -20.64
C VAL A 284 -10.41 -18.72 -22.04
N ALA A 285 -11.26 -18.87 -23.10
CA ALA A 285 -10.86 -18.60 -24.46
C ALA A 285 -10.37 -17.16 -24.70
N ALA A 286 -10.86 -16.19 -23.92
CA ALA A 286 -10.39 -14.80 -24.00
C ALA A 286 -8.95 -14.62 -23.51
N LEU A 287 -8.42 -15.56 -22.76
CA LEU A 287 -7.00 -15.57 -22.35
C LEU A 287 -6.13 -16.28 -23.40
N THR A 288 -6.54 -17.48 -23.82
CA THR A 288 -5.71 -18.35 -24.67
C THR A 288 -5.61 -17.90 -26.13
N HIS A 289 -6.67 -17.27 -26.67
CA HIS A 289 -6.68 -16.90 -28.10
C HIS A 289 -5.77 -15.71 -28.42
N ILE A 290 -5.51 -14.82 -27.46
CA ILE A 290 -4.71 -13.62 -27.69
C ILE A 290 -3.65 -13.44 -26.60
N ASP A 291 -3.26 -14.53 -25.93
CA ASP A 291 -2.11 -14.63 -25.04
C ASP A 291 -2.16 -13.67 -23.83
N ARG A 292 -3.34 -13.50 -23.22
CA ARG A 292 -3.53 -12.64 -22.05
C ARG A 292 -3.12 -13.34 -20.76
N GLY A 293 -2.58 -12.55 -19.80
CA GLY A 293 -2.24 -13.02 -18.47
C GLY A 293 -3.06 -12.39 -17.34
N ILE A 294 -3.19 -13.13 -16.24
CA ILE A 294 -3.74 -12.62 -14.96
C ILE A 294 -2.66 -12.85 -13.90
N LEU A 295 -2.26 -11.79 -13.21
CA LEU A 295 -1.14 -11.80 -12.28
C LEU A 295 -1.62 -11.28 -10.91
N GLY A 296 -1.45 -12.07 -9.84
CA GLY A 296 -1.62 -11.57 -8.48
C GLY A 296 -0.41 -10.70 -8.08
N SER A 297 -0.62 -9.63 -7.33
CA SER A 297 0.43 -8.77 -6.80
C SER A 297 0.28 -8.63 -5.30
N ARG A 298 1.19 -9.24 -4.54
CA ARG A 298 1.31 -9.02 -3.10
C ARG A 298 2.28 -7.88 -2.84
N TYR A 299 1.79 -6.79 -2.20
CA TYR A 299 2.65 -5.69 -1.79
C TYR A 299 3.47 -5.10 -2.96
N GLY A 300 2.87 -5.04 -4.16
CA GLY A 300 3.53 -4.54 -5.37
C GLY A 300 4.72 -5.39 -5.86
N SER A 301 4.90 -6.63 -5.37
CA SER A 301 6.14 -7.41 -5.59
C SER A 301 7.39 -6.62 -5.20
N ALA A 302 7.28 -5.73 -4.21
CA ALA A 302 8.30 -4.77 -3.83
C ALA A 302 9.51 -5.42 -3.15
N ARG A 303 10.66 -4.78 -3.33
CA ARG A 303 11.92 -5.01 -2.63
C ARG A 303 12.22 -3.78 -1.79
N PRO A 304 11.71 -3.67 -0.56
CA PRO A 304 11.66 -2.40 0.17
C PRO A 304 12.99 -1.64 0.24
N HIS A 305 14.09 -2.33 0.55
CA HIS A 305 15.43 -1.71 0.63
C HIS A 305 16.02 -1.28 -0.72
N VAL A 306 15.37 -1.63 -1.84
CA VAL A 306 15.73 -1.17 -3.20
C VAL A 306 14.73 -0.11 -3.66
N ASP A 307 13.44 -0.38 -3.49
CA ASP A 307 12.38 0.42 -4.11
C ASP A 307 12.09 1.71 -3.30
N VAL A 308 12.21 1.70 -1.94
CA VAL A 308 12.06 2.92 -1.12
C VAL A 308 13.09 4.00 -1.49
N PRO A 309 14.40 3.70 -1.57
CA PRO A 309 15.38 4.67 -2.04
C PRO A 309 15.06 5.24 -3.43
N ILE A 310 14.60 4.41 -4.37
CA ILE A 310 14.21 4.86 -5.73
C ILE A 310 13.04 5.85 -5.65
N VAL A 311 12.00 5.55 -4.84
CA VAL A 311 10.86 6.45 -4.64
C VAL A 311 11.33 7.77 -4.02
N ILE A 312 12.19 7.74 -3.01
CA ILE A 312 12.73 8.93 -2.36
C ILE A 312 13.55 9.78 -3.34
N ASP A 313 14.40 9.16 -4.16
CA ASP A 313 15.19 9.88 -5.16
C ASP A 313 14.31 10.54 -6.23
N LEU A 314 13.27 9.83 -6.69
CA LEU A 314 12.29 10.38 -7.64
C LEU A 314 11.47 11.52 -7.02
N TYR A 315 11.08 11.39 -5.74
CA TYR A 315 10.41 12.46 -5.00
C TYR A 315 11.27 13.71 -4.88
N ARG A 316 12.53 13.56 -4.47
CA ARG A 316 13.49 14.69 -4.39
C ARG A 316 13.76 15.37 -5.71
N GLN A 317 13.61 14.66 -6.83
CA GLN A 317 13.67 15.21 -8.20
C GLN A 317 12.35 15.86 -8.64
N GLY A 318 11.30 15.86 -7.82
CA GLY A 318 9.96 16.33 -8.18
C GLY A 318 9.24 15.47 -9.22
N ARG A 319 9.70 14.22 -9.40
CA ARG A 319 9.15 13.26 -10.36
C ARG A 319 8.14 12.28 -9.76
N PHE A 320 8.16 12.10 -8.46
CA PHE A 320 7.21 11.27 -7.72
C PHE A 320 6.49 12.13 -6.68
N LYS A 321 5.18 12.15 -6.72
CA LYS A 321 4.33 12.95 -5.85
C LYS A 321 4.02 12.17 -4.57
N LEU A 322 4.43 12.69 -3.43
CA LEU A 322 4.12 12.15 -2.09
C LEU A 322 3.33 13.17 -1.27
N ASP A 323 3.71 14.45 -1.33
CA ASP A 323 3.03 15.50 -0.56
C ASP A 323 1.57 15.65 -0.99
N GLU A 324 1.31 15.55 -2.29
CA GLU A 324 -0.02 15.67 -2.89
C GLU A 324 -0.95 14.48 -2.52
N LEU A 325 -0.38 13.37 -2.05
CA LEU A 325 -1.16 12.27 -1.49
C LEU A 325 -1.70 12.63 -0.10
N VAL A 326 -0.94 13.36 0.72
CA VAL A 326 -1.33 13.76 2.07
C VAL A 326 -2.40 14.84 2.00
N THR A 327 -3.65 14.44 1.99
CA THR A 327 -4.77 15.39 1.89
C THR A 327 -4.96 16.17 3.18
N ARG A 328 -4.80 15.50 4.33
CA ARG A 328 -4.99 16.09 5.66
C ARG A 328 -4.26 15.28 6.73
N THR A 329 -3.73 15.99 7.74
CA THR A 329 -3.21 15.40 8.97
C THR A 329 -4.23 15.50 10.10
N TYR A 330 -4.21 14.52 11.01
CA TYR A 330 -5.10 14.41 12.15
C TYR A 330 -4.29 14.04 13.40
N PRO A 331 -4.64 14.54 14.59
CA PRO A 331 -4.10 13.96 15.81
C PRO A 331 -4.58 12.51 15.98
N LEU A 332 -3.86 11.71 16.75
CA LEU A 332 -4.18 10.30 16.97
C LEU A 332 -5.60 10.08 17.50
N ASP A 333 -6.10 11.01 18.32
CA ASP A 333 -7.43 10.95 18.91
C ASP A 333 -8.57 11.10 17.88
N GLU A 334 -8.28 11.59 16.68
CA GLU A 334 -9.24 11.73 15.59
C GLU A 334 -9.26 10.53 14.61
N VAL A 335 -8.79 9.35 15.03
CA VAL A 335 -8.74 8.16 14.18
C VAL A 335 -10.11 7.77 13.59
N GLU A 336 -11.21 7.91 14.33
CA GLU A 336 -12.56 7.63 13.81
C GLU A 336 -12.99 8.68 12.79
N THR A 337 -12.58 9.95 12.98
CA THR A 337 -12.86 11.04 12.04
C THR A 337 -12.18 10.77 10.69
N VAL A 338 -10.91 10.36 10.70
CA VAL A 338 -10.21 10.06 9.44
C VAL A 338 -10.81 8.85 8.73
N PHE A 339 -11.30 7.84 9.43
CA PHE A 339 -12.01 6.71 8.80
C PHE A 339 -13.32 7.17 8.15
N SER A 340 -14.08 8.05 8.80
CA SER A 340 -15.29 8.65 8.23
C SER A 340 -14.98 9.50 6.99
N ASP A 341 -14.01 10.40 7.07
CA ASP A 341 -13.61 11.26 5.96
C ASP A 341 -13.11 10.43 4.75
N MET A 342 -12.43 9.32 5.01
CA MET A 342 -11.99 8.38 3.97
C MET A 342 -13.17 7.64 3.33
N ALA A 343 -14.13 7.17 4.13
CA ALA A 343 -15.33 6.49 3.64
C ALA A 343 -16.22 7.42 2.78
N GLU A 344 -16.30 8.70 3.16
CA GLU A 344 -17.03 9.72 2.42
C GLU A 344 -16.26 10.27 1.19
N GLY A 345 -15.01 9.83 1.00
CA GLY A 345 -14.16 10.27 -0.12
C GLY A 345 -13.65 11.70 -0.01
N LYS A 346 -13.69 12.29 1.18
CA LYS A 346 -13.20 13.66 1.45
C LYS A 346 -11.68 13.76 1.44
N VAL A 347 -10.99 12.65 1.69
CA VAL A 347 -9.53 12.58 1.70
C VAL A 347 -9.03 11.48 0.78
N ALA A 348 -7.98 11.75 0.00
CA ALA A 348 -7.27 10.72 -0.75
C ALA A 348 -6.44 9.87 0.22
N ARG A 349 -5.68 10.53 1.11
CA ARG A 349 -4.93 9.90 2.21
C ARG A 349 -4.95 10.82 3.44
N GLY A 350 -5.43 10.28 4.55
CA GLY A 350 -5.29 10.88 5.87
C GLY A 350 -3.99 10.37 6.54
N VAL A 351 -3.36 11.22 7.34
CA VAL A 351 -2.17 10.88 8.12
C VAL A 351 -2.39 11.24 9.58
N LEU A 352 -2.26 10.27 10.47
CA LEU A 352 -2.28 10.47 11.92
C LEU A 352 -0.91 10.93 12.41
N ILE A 353 -0.91 11.85 13.36
CA ILE A 353 0.27 12.32 14.09
C ILE A 353 0.11 11.85 15.54
N PRO A 354 0.87 10.82 15.97
CA PRO A 354 0.80 10.26 17.32
C PRO A 354 1.27 11.20 18.42
#